data_19614259cf42422a3bdfceac3102c7b2
#
_entry.id   19614259cf42422a3bdfceac3102c7b2
#
_cell.length_a   1.000
_cell.length_b   1.000
_cell.length_c   1.000
_cell.angle_alpha   90.00
_cell.angle_beta   90.00
_cell.angle_gamma   90.00
#
_symmetry.space_group_name_H-M   'P 1'
#
loop_
_entity.id
_entity.type
_entity.pdbx_description
1 polymer ?
#
loop_
_entity_poly.entity_id
_entity_poly.type
_entity_poly.pdbx_seq_one_letter_code
_entity_poly.pdbx_strand_id
1 'polypeptide(L)'
;RQLQKFRYVSGNVTEDEKYLIISATNSTTGNYLFFKDLETMDAQIETILDDSSSDAYVIDHHDQNFLIVTDRNAPNTKIVSAPVKNPTPDYWIDFISEKDSPMTVSLGGNYIFVEYMEHALSTVSQFNYQGQFLRILDLPGLGSVSSINGKKDDQILFYTFSNYSTPASIYKLDVSTGQSELHSQSLIEFDPSNYVSKQIFYKSKDGTKVPMIITHKKGIVMDGDNPTLLYGYGGFDISLTPSFSICLLYTSDAADEHS
;
A
#
# COMPACT_ATOMS: atom_id res chain seq x y z
N ARG A 1 -16.31 27.73 -22.98
CA ARG A 1 -16.02 26.31 -22.65
C ARG A 1 -17.10 25.86 -21.68
N GLN A 2 -17.89 24.85 -22.03
CA GLN A 2 -18.73 24.16 -21.04
C GLN A 2 -17.80 23.57 -19.99
N LEU A 3 -17.90 24.06 -18.77
CA LEU A 3 -17.24 23.46 -17.62
C LEU A 3 -17.78 22.04 -17.47
N GLN A 4 -16.94 21.04 -17.66
CA GLN A 4 -17.29 19.66 -17.28
C GLN A 4 -17.62 19.68 -15.80
N LYS A 5 -18.79 19.16 -15.47
CA LYS A 5 -19.29 19.15 -14.11
C LYS A 5 -18.78 17.87 -13.45
N PHE A 6 -17.65 17.96 -12.77
CA PHE A 6 -17.12 16.83 -11.99
C PHE A 6 -17.95 16.62 -10.74
N ARG A 7 -18.08 15.37 -10.33
CA ARG A 7 -18.81 14.99 -9.12
C ARG A 7 -17.96 15.19 -7.87
N TYR A 8 -16.68 14.85 -7.97
CA TYR A 8 -15.73 15.00 -6.89
C TYR A 8 -14.50 15.72 -7.41
N VAL A 9 -13.98 16.67 -6.62
CA VAL A 9 -12.75 17.40 -6.90
C VAL A 9 -11.97 17.50 -5.61
N SER A 10 -10.69 17.15 -5.66
CA SER A 10 -9.74 17.31 -4.56
C SER A 10 -8.50 18.06 -5.01
N GLY A 11 -7.82 18.68 -4.08
CA GLY A 11 -6.57 19.40 -4.35
C GLY A 11 -5.56 19.16 -3.24
N ASN A 12 -4.31 18.92 -3.61
CA ASN A 12 -3.18 18.78 -2.71
C ASN A 12 -2.01 19.61 -3.23
N VAL A 13 -1.18 20.11 -2.33
CA VAL A 13 0.05 20.81 -2.68
C VAL A 13 1.21 19.83 -2.54
N THR A 14 2.18 19.89 -3.48
CA THR A 14 3.42 19.10 -3.39
C THR A 14 4.19 19.45 -2.11
N GLU A 15 5.01 18.54 -1.58
CA GLU A 15 5.73 18.78 -0.32
C GLU A 15 6.67 19.98 -0.39
N ASP A 16 7.21 20.28 -1.58
CA ASP A 16 8.03 21.47 -1.84
C ASP A 16 7.22 22.77 -2.05
N GLU A 17 5.88 22.70 -1.90
CA GLU A 17 4.92 23.81 -2.04
C GLU A 17 4.88 24.50 -3.42
N LYS A 18 5.48 23.90 -4.45
CA LYS A 18 5.58 24.51 -5.79
C LYS A 18 4.36 24.30 -6.65
N TYR A 19 3.65 23.19 -6.48
CA TYR A 19 2.55 22.84 -7.36
C TYR A 19 1.29 22.49 -6.58
N LEU A 20 0.16 23.05 -7.00
CA LEU A 20 -1.17 22.56 -6.62
C LEU A 20 -1.57 21.47 -7.61
N ILE A 21 -1.78 20.27 -7.11
CA ILE A 21 -2.29 19.13 -7.89
C ILE A 21 -3.78 19.02 -7.67
N ILE A 22 -4.55 18.91 -8.75
CA ILE A 22 -6.02 18.83 -8.72
C ILE A 22 -6.45 17.52 -9.36
N SER A 23 -7.17 16.71 -8.63
CA SER A 23 -7.82 15.49 -9.13
C SER A 23 -9.32 15.69 -9.21
N ALA A 24 -9.93 15.25 -10.30
CA ALA A 24 -11.36 15.37 -10.53
C ALA A 24 -11.92 14.07 -11.12
N THR A 25 -13.04 13.58 -10.57
CA THR A 25 -13.66 12.34 -11.05
C THR A 25 -15.18 12.40 -11.03
N ASN A 26 -15.80 11.59 -11.87
CA ASN A 26 -17.25 11.39 -11.95
C ASN A 26 -17.67 9.98 -11.53
N SER A 27 -16.71 9.07 -11.31
CA SER A 27 -16.93 7.65 -11.04
C SER A 27 -16.06 7.18 -9.87
N THR A 28 -16.16 5.92 -9.53
CA THR A 28 -15.30 5.23 -8.55
C THR A 28 -13.96 4.81 -9.13
N THR A 29 -13.80 4.87 -10.47
CA THR A 29 -12.58 4.50 -11.18
C THR A 29 -12.27 5.56 -12.24
N GLY A 30 -11.00 5.81 -12.45
CA GLY A 30 -10.50 6.80 -13.40
C GLY A 30 -10.70 8.25 -12.96
N ASN A 31 -9.70 9.07 -13.18
CA ASN A 31 -9.74 10.48 -12.83
C ASN A 31 -9.07 11.35 -13.90
N TYR A 32 -9.44 12.62 -13.88
CA TYR A 32 -8.73 13.70 -14.57
C TYR A 32 -7.71 14.29 -13.62
N LEU A 33 -6.55 14.70 -14.14
CA LEU A 33 -5.46 15.24 -13.32
C LEU A 33 -4.96 16.55 -13.91
N PHE A 34 -4.85 17.56 -13.06
CA PHE A 34 -4.40 18.89 -13.41
C PHE A 34 -3.39 19.38 -12.39
N PHE A 35 -2.62 20.41 -12.78
CA PHE A 35 -1.75 21.10 -11.85
C PHE A 35 -1.76 22.61 -12.08
N LYS A 36 -1.29 23.36 -11.08
CA LYS A 36 -1.01 24.78 -11.19
C LYS A 36 0.33 25.06 -10.53
N ASP A 37 1.20 25.77 -11.25
CA ASP A 37 2.44 26.32 -10.70
C ASP A 37 2.10 27.43 -9.69
N LEU A 38 2.59 27.30 -8.46
CA LEU A 38 2.35 28.27 -7.38
C LEU A 38 3.47 29.32 -7.26
N GLU A 39 4.64 29.08 -7.88
CA GLU A 39 5.74 30.03 -7.92
C GLU A 39 5.52 31.09 -9.00
N THR A 40 4.75 30.78 -10.05
CA THR A 40 4.46 31.69 -11.14
C THR A 40 3.19 32.49 -10.88
N MET A 41 3.30 33.82 -10.81
CA MET A 41 2.13 34.72 -10.67
C MET A 41 1.19 34.53 -11.86
N ASP A 42 -0.12 34.39 -11.58
CA ASP A 42 -1.17 34.19 -12.61
C ASP A 42 -1.03 32.93 -13.48
N ALA A 43 -0.24 31.94 -13.05
CA ALA A 43 -0.17 30.64 -13.73
C ALA A 43 -1.58 30.07 -13.94
N GLN A 44 -1.80 29.49 -15.10
CA GLN A 44 -3.06 28.84 -15.42
C GLN A 44 -3.04 27.39 -14.91
N ILE A 45 -4.22 26.79 -14.77
CA ILE A 45 -4.34 25.35 -14.52
C ILE A 45 -4.02 24.62 -15.83
N GLU A 46 -3.05 23.72 -15.75
CA GLU A 46 -2.59 22.88 -16.85
C GLU A 46 -3.04 21.44 -16.67
N THR A 47 -3.11 20.69 -17.77
CA THR A 47 -3.60 19.31 -17.78
C THR A 47 -2.44 18.34 -17.74
N ILE A 48 -2.54 17.35 -16.81
CA ILE A 48 -1.68 16.17 -16.78
C ILE A 48 -2.39 15.01 -17.48
N LEU A 49 -3.67 14.75 -17.10
CA LEU A 49 -4.50 13.70 -17.67
C LEU A 49 -5.89 14.25 -17.99
N ASP A 50 -6.32 14.15 -19.24
CA ASP A 50 -7.58 14.72 -19.75
C ASP A 50 -8.68 13.69 -20.01
N ASP A 51 -8.43 12.44 -19.69
CA ASP A 51 -9.40 11.35 -19.77
C ASP A 51 -9.52 10.61 -18.43
N SER A 52 -10.59 9.87 -18.24
CA SER A 52 -10.86 9.07 -17.03
C SER A 52 -10.77 7.56 -17.29
N SER A 53 -9.95 7.15 -18.26
CA SER A 53 -9.76 5.73 -18.60
C SER A 53 -8.84 4.99 -17.64
N SER A 54 -8.16 5.72 -16.76
CA SER A 54 -7.22 5.19 -15.78
C SER A 54 -7.22 6.04 -14.51
N ASP A 55 -6.75 5.46 -13.42
CA ASP A 55 -6.41 6.18 -12.21
C ASP A 55 -4.99 6.72 -12.30
N ALA A 56 -4.79 7.97 -11.87
CA ALA A 56 -3.47 8.58 -11.80
C ALA A 56 -3.41 9.58 -10.64
N TYR A 57 -2.32 9.57 -9.88
CA TYR A 57 -2.08 10.57 -8.85
C TYR A 57 -0.60 10.93 -8.73
N VAL A 58 -0.33 12.23 -8.63
CA VAL A 58 1.03 12.72 -8.39
C VAL A 58 1.40 12.41 -6.95
N ILE A 59 2.51 11.73 -6.76
CA ILE A 59 3.05 11.40 -5.44
C ILE A 59 4.14 12.37 -5.01
N ASP A 60 4.91 12.92 -5.96
CA ASP A 60 5.96 13.90 -5.67
C ASP A 60 6.33 14.70 -6.92
N HIS A 61 7.11 15.76 -6.69
CA HIS A 61 7.84 16.53 -7.70
C HIS A 61 9.34 16.42 -7.43
N HIS A 62 10.12 15.98 -8.43
CA HIS A 62 11.55 15.81 -8.34
C HIS A 62 12.23 16.09 -9.68
N ASP A 63 13.31 16.89 -9.68
CA ASP A 63 14.13 17.20 -10.87
C ASP A 63 13.31 17.60 -12.11
N GLN A 64 12.39 18.55 -11.96
CA GLN A 64 11.49 19.04 -13.03
C GLN A 64 10.54 17.98 -13.61
N ASN A 65 10.28 16.92 -12.86
CA ASN A 65 9.33 15.88 -13.22
C ASN A 65 8.32 15.65 -12.08
N PHE A 66 7.09 15.36 -12.44
CA PHE A 66 6.13 14.73 -11.55
C PHE A 66 6.39 13.23 -11.52
N LEU A 67 6.37 12.64 -10.35
CA LEU A 67 6.24 11.20 -10.17
C LEU A 67 4.76 10.87 -9.99
N ILE A 68 4.25 10.00 -10.85
CA ILE A 68 2.83 9.70 -10.96
C ILE A 68 2.64 8.19 -10.81
N VAL A 69 1.81 7.78 -9.86
CA VAL A 69 1.31 6.39 -9.79
C VAL A 69 0.10 6.29 -10.69
N THR A 70 0.02 5.24 -11.51
CA THR A 70 -1.08 5.03 -12.44
C THR A 70 -1.28 3.55 -12.79
N ASP A 71 -2.52 3.18 -13.07
CA ASP A 71 -2.91 1.90 -13.65
C ASP A 71 -2.98 1.93 -15.19
N ARG A 72 -2.62 3.05 -15.82
CA ARG A 72 -2.66 3.22 -17.28
C ARG A 72 -1.71 2.23 -17.97
N ASN A 73 -2.27 1.26 -18.70
CA ASN A 73 -1.55 0.12 -19.29
C ASN A 73 -0.73 -0.67 -18.25
N ALA A 74 -1.19 -0.73 -16.99
CA ALA A 74 -0.54 -1.40 -15.88
C ALA A 74 -1.56 -1.72 -14.79
N PRO A 75 -2.38 -2.80 -14.93
CA PRO A 75 -3.48 -3.11 -14.01
C PRO A 75 -3.05 -3.25 -12.54
N ASN A 76 -1.80 -3.62 -12.26
CA ASN A 76 -1.25 -3.67 -10.91
C ASN A 76 -0.54 -2.36 -10.49
N THR A 77 -0.70 -1.31 -11.29
CA THR A 77 -0.11 0.01 -11.15
C THR A 77 1.42 0.05 -11.39
N LYS A 78 1.90 1.23 -11.74
CA LYS A 78 3.32 1.56 -11.91
C LYS A 78 3.57 3.01 -11.52
N ILE A 79 4.83 3.39 -11.39
CA ILE A 79 5.23 4.78 -11.24
C ILE A 79 5.85 5.25 -12.56
N VAL A 80 5.38 6.38 -13.06
CA VAL A 80 5.95 7.05 -14.22
C VAL A 80 6.54 8.40 -13.83
N SER A 81 7.54 8.85 -14.58
CA SER A 81 8.09 10.21 -14.54
C SER A 81 7.52 11.02 -15.69
N ALA A 82 6.95 12.17 -15.40
CA ALA A 82 6.32 13.08 -16.35
C ALA A 82 6.97 14.47 -16.29
N PRO A 83 7.60 14.98 -17.37
CA PRO A 83 8.21 16.29 -17.36
C PRO A 83 7.16 17.38 -17.08
N VAL A 84 7.42 18.29 -16.14
CA VAL A 84 6.49 19.38 -15.78
C VAL A 84 6.10 20.23 -17.00
N LYS A 85 7.03 20.44 -17.93
CA LYS A 85 6.77 21.21 -19.17
C LYS A 85 5.79 20.54 -20.13
N ASN A 86 5.72 19.21 -20.13
CA ASN A 86 4.84 18.40 -20.98
C ASN A 86 4.39 17.18 -20.18
N PRO A 87 3.49 17.33 -19.20
CA PRO A 87 3.19 16.27 -18.24
C PRO A 87 2.14 15.26 -18.73
N THR A 88 1.72 15.36 -20.00
CA THR A 88 0.69 14.47 -20.58
C THR A 88 1.20 13.05 -20.81
N PRO A 89 0.32 12.05 -20.91
CA PRO A 89 0.69 10.63 -21.03
C PRO A 89 1.66 10.29 -22.16
N ASP A 90 1.69 11.07 -23.24
CA ASP A 90 2.61 10.86 -24.37
C ASP A 90 4.10 11.04 -23.98
N TYR A 91 4.36 11.72 -22.87
CA TYR A 91 5.71 12.00 -22.37
C TYR A 91 6.04 11.23 -21.09
N TRP A 92 5.17 10.32 -20.65
CA TRP A 92 5.41 9.52 -19.46
C TRP A 92 6.46 8.44 -19.74
N ILE A 93 7.42 8.32 -18.85
CA ILE A 93 8.48 7.32 -18.90
C ILE A 93 8.36 6.45 -17.64
N ASP A 94 8.39 5.14 -17.79
CA ASP A 94 8.36 4.21 -16.67
C ASP A 94 9.54 4.50 -15.72
N PHE A 95 9.20 4.75 -14.46
CA PHE A 95 10.16 5.05 -13.40
C PHE A 95 10.34 3.85 -12.48
N ILE A 96 9.24 3.25 -12.01
CA ILE A 96 9.21 1.93 -11.39
C ILE A 96 8.12 1.15 -12.11
N SER A 97 8.53 0.10 -12.82
CA SER A 97 7.65 -0.68 -13.67
C SER A 97 6.69 -1.53 -12.84
N GLU A 98 5.54 -1.84 -13.44
CA GLU A 98 4.56 -2.79 -12.92
C GLU A 98 5.19 -4.15 -12.60
N LYS A 99 4.67 -4.80 -11.56
CA LYS A 99 4.91 -6.22 -11.24
C LYS A 99 3.60 -7.01 -11.26
N ASP A 100 3.70 -8.33 -11.09
CA ASP A 100 2.54 -9.23 -11.01
C ASP A 100 1.66 -9.03 -9.76
N SER A 101 2.07 -8.14 -8.85
CA SER A 101 1.36 -7.82 -7.62
C SER A 101 1.02 -6.33 -7.54
N PRO A 102 -0.19 -5.99 -7.07
CA PRO A 102 -0.58 -4.59 -6.87
C PRO A 102 0.40 -3.87 -5.94
N MET A 103 0.66 -2.59 -6.25
CA MET A 103 1.54 -1.76 -5.43
C MET A 103 0.82 -0.63 -4.72
N THR A 104 1.31 -0.29 -3.53
CA THR A 104 1.02 0.94 -2.80
C THR A 104 2.32 1.70 -2.56
N VAL A 105 2.29 3.03 -2.68
CA VAL A 105 3.50 3.86 -2.60
C VAL A 105 3.44 4.78 -1.39
N SER A 106 4.54 4.84 -0.67
CA SER A 106 4.79 5.79 0.42
C SER A 106 6.11 6.50 0.20
N LEU A 107 6.20 7.74 0.66
CA LEU A 107 7.41 8.56 0.54
C LEU A 107 7.92 8.97 1.92
N GLY A 108 9.22 9.19 2.04
CA GLY A 108 9.86 9.75 3.22
C GLY A 108 11.36 9.49 3.26
N GLY A 109 12.10 10.29 4.04
CA GLY A 109 13.54 10.14 4.18
C GLY A 109 14.33 10.25 2.88
N ASN A 110 13.79 10.95 1.89
CA ASN A 110 14.33 11.03 0.53
C ASN A 110 14.39 9.66 -0.19
N TYR A 111 13.43 8.76 0.11
CA TYR A 111 13.26 7.46 -0.53
C TYR A 111 11.80 7.24 -0.94
N ILE A 112 11.61 6.30 -1.85
CA ILE A 112 10.33 5.78 -2.30
C ILE A 112 10.19 4.36 -1.75
N PHE A 113 9.12 4.10 -1.02
CA PHE A 113 8.79 2.78 -0.50
C PHE A 113 7.61 2.24 -1.29
N VAL A 114 7.81 1.10 -1.94
CA VAL A 114 6.77 0.42 -2.69
C VAL A 114 6.40 -0.86 -1.97
N GLU A 115 5.20 -0.90 -1.43
CA GLU A 115 4.60 -2.10 -0.88
C GLU A 115 3.93 -2.88 -2.01
N TYR A 116 4.32 -4.11 -2.19
CA TYR A 116 3.67 -5.09 -3.06
C TYR A 116 2.86 -6.05 -2.21
N MET A 117 1.61 -6.29 -2.60
CA MET A 117 0.78 -7.30 -1.96
C MET A 117 0.99 -8.65 -2.65
N GLU A 118 1.95 -9.43 -2.16
CA GLU A 118 2.30 -10.74 -2.70
C GLU A 118 1.57 -11.85 -1.93
N HIS A 119 0.60 -12.49 -2.58
CA HIS A 119 -0.20 -13.57 -1.95
C HIS A 119 -0.88 -13.14 -0.64
N ALA A 120 -1.46 -11.95 -0.61
CA ALA A 120 -2.10 -11.32 0.53
C ALA A 120 -1.15 -10.96 1.71
N LEU A 121 0.15 -10.87 1.46
CA LEU A 121 1.17 -10.40 2.42
C LEU A 121 1.89 -9.19 1.87
N SER A 122 2.34 -8.31 2.76
CA SER A 122 3.14 -7.14 2.37
C SER A 122 4.60 -7.50 2.16
N THR A 123 5.16 -7.05 1.05
CA THR A 123 6.60 -6.99 0.78
C THR A 123 6.94 -5.55 0.45
N VAL A 124 7.83 -4.91 1.20
CA VAL A 124 8.18 -3.50 1.00
C VAL A 124 9.55 -3.36 0.38
N SER A 125 9.62 -2.73 -0.78
CA SER A 125 10.85 -2.41 -1.50
C SER A 125 11.19 -0.93 -1.32
N GLN A 126 12.46 -0.61 -1.02
CA GLN A 126 12.99 0.75 -0.94
C GLN A 126 13.72 1.11 -2.23
N PHE A 127 13.41 2.28 -2.79
CA PHE A 127 14.04 2.85 -3.98
C PHE A 127 14.57 4.26 -3.69
N ASN A 128 15.58 4.68 -4.43
CA ASN A 128 16.00 6.08 -4.46
C ASN A 128 15.20 6.88 -5.51
N TYR A 129 15.39 8.19 -5.52
CA TYR A 129 14.75 9.10 -6.48
C TYR A 129 15.33 9.04 -7.91
N GLN A 130 16.24 8.12 -8.19
CA GLN A 130 16.65 7.70 -9.53
C GLN A 130 15.92 6.43 -10.01
N GLY A 131 14.93 5.95 -9.24
CA GLY A 131 14.20 4.73 -9.54
C GLY A 131 15.00 3.43 -9.32
N GLN A 132 16.18 3.52 -8.68
CA GLN A 132 17.01 2.34 -8.43
C GLN A 132 16.55 1.62 -7.18
N PHE A 133 16.33 0.32 -7.30
CA PHE A 133 16.06 -0.57 -6.17
C PHE A 133 17.29 -0.63 -5.24
N LEU A 134 17.03 -0.48 -3.94
CA LEU A 134 18.06 -0.53 -2.91
C LEU A 134 17.98 -1.83 -2.10
N ARG A 135 16.82 -2.15 -1.57
CA ARG A 135 16.59 -3.33 -0.73
C ARG A 135 15.12 -3.66 -0.55
N ILE A 136 14.86 -4.86 -0.06
CA ILE A 136 13.60 -5.21 0.56
C ILE A 136 13.75 -4.95 2.06
N LEU A 137 12.74 -4.34 2.70
CA LEU A 137 12.73 -4.13 4.16
C LEU A 137 12.49 -5.47 4.86
N ASP A 138 13.23 -5.70 5.95
CA ASP A 138 13.01 -6.85 6.83
C ASP A 138 11.83 -6.52 7.77
N LEU A 139 10.69 -7.12 7.48
CA LEU A 139 9.46 -6.93 8.25
C LEU A 139 9.42 -7.86 9.46
N PRO A 140 8.63 -7.54 10.53
CA PRO A 140 8.57 -8.34 11.75
C PRO A 140 8.07 -9.77 11.54
N GLY A 141 7.55 -10.09 10.38
CA GLY A 141 7.06 -11.42 10.04
C GLY A 141 6.06 -11.41 8.88
N LEU A 142 5.32 -12.50 8.72
CA LEU A 142 4.23 -12.58 7.73
C LEU A 142 3.08 -11.71 8.21
N GLY A 143 2.72 -10.68 7.45
CA GLY A 143 1.69 -9.73 7.86
C GLY A 143 1.44 -8.63 6.84
N SER A 144 0.76 -7.60 7.30
CA SER A 144 0.42 -6.41 6.52
C SER A 144 1.14 -5.20 7.08
N VAL A 145 1.69 -4.40 6.19
CA VAL A 145 2.23 -3.08 6.47
C VAL A 145 1.20 -2.03 6.06
N SER A 146 1.09 -0.97 6.80
CA SER A 146 0.33 0.20 6.38
C SER A 146 1.03 1.47 6.82
N SER A 147 0.83 2.53 6.02
CA SER A 147 1.17 3.89 6.41
C SER A 147 2.65 4.08 6.78
N ILE A 148 3.58 3.85 5.84
CA ILE A 148 4.95 4.34 6.04
C ILE A 148 4.88 5.87 5.94
N ASN A 149 5.09 6.56 7.07
CA ASN A 149 4.90 7.99 7.18
C ASN A 149 6.16 8.71 7.67
N GLY A 150 6.38 9.88 7.10
CA GLY A 150 7.41 10.83 7.46
C GLY A 150 7.60 11.85 6.36
N LYS A 151 8.41 12.86 6.61
CA LYS A 151 8.77 13.89 5.65
C LYS A 151 9.99 13.48 4.83
N LYS A 152 10.22 14.20 3.75
CA LYS A 152 11.35 13.95 2.84
C LYS A 152 12.71 14.02 3.54
N ASP A 153 12.87 14.89 4.54
CA ASP A 153 14.13 15.07 5.27
C ASP A 153 14.26 14.21 6.54
N ASP A 154 13.26 13.40 6.86
CA ASP A 154 13.29 12.56 8.06
C ASP A 154 14.28 11.40 7.88
N GLN A 155 15.10 11.15 8.91
CA GLN A 155 15.99 9.99 8.96
C GLN A 155 15.28 8.75 9.52
N ILE A 156 14.19 8.98 10.23
CA ILE A 156 13.37 7.96 10.86
C ILE A 156 11.94 8.11 10.37
N LEU A 157 11.39 7.03 9.86
CA LEU A 157 9.99 6.94 9.50
C LEU A 157 9.24 5.99 10.43
N PHE A 158 7.93 6.04 10.39
CA PHE A 158 7.08 5.14 11.17
C PHE A 158 6.15 4.39 10.23
N TYR A 159 5.92 3.10 10.54
CA TYR A 159 4.91 2.30 9.87
C TYR A 159 4.16 1.42 10.85
N THR A 160 2.96 1.01 10.47
CA THR A 160 2.17 0.05 11.24
C THR A 160 2.31 -1.33 10.64
N PHE A 161 2.59 -2.32 11.47
CA PHE A 161 2.57 -3.74 11.11
C PHE A 161 1.53 -4.48 11.93
N SER A 162 0.81 -5.40 11.30
CA SER A 162 -0.16 -6.28 11.94
C SER A 162 -0.20 -7.63 11.26
N ASN A 163 -0.58 -8.68 12.00
CA ASN A 163 -0.95 -9.96 11.44
C ASN A 163 -2.03 -10.63 12.30
N TYR A 164 -2.41 -11.87 12.02
CA TYR A 164 -3.49 -12.55 12.76
C TYR A 164 -3.18 -12.79 14.24
N SER A 165 -1.92 -12.82 14.65
CA SER A 165 -1.51 -13.04 16.04
C SER A 165 -0.79 -11.82 16.65
N THR A 166 -0.56 -10.76 15.90
CA THR A 166 0.13 -9.56 16.38
C THR A 166 -0.77 -8.34 16.19
N PRO A 167 -1.17 -7.69 17.29
CA PRO A 167 -1.91 -6.43 17.22
C PRO A 167 -1.19 -5.38 16.38
N ALA A 168 -1.95 -4.45 15.80
CA ALA A 168 -1.39 -3.32 15.09
C ALA A 168 -0.34 -2.61 15.96
N SER A 169 0.90 -2.65 15.53
CA SER A 169 2.06 -2.17 16.27
C SER A 169 2.84 -1.19 15.42
N ILE A 170 3.33 -0.11 16.02
CA ILE A 170 4.09 0.92 15.32
C ILE A 170 5.57 0.58 15.39
N TYR A 171 6.20 0.55 14.24
CA TYR A 171 7.63 0.34 14.06
C TYR A 171 8.30 1.63 13.60
N LYS A 172 9.50 1.83 14.05
CA LYS A 172 10.39 2.92 13.71
C LYS A 172 11.42 2.37 12.71
N LEU A 173 11.51 2.99 11.55
CA LEU A 173 12.36 2.59 10.44
C LEU A 173 13.50 3.60 10.26
N ASP A 174 14.74 3.16 10.37
CA ASP A 174 15.90 3.92 9.91
C ASP A 174 16.01 3.80 8.39
N VAL A 175 15.85 4.92 7.68
CA VAL A 175 15.80 4.92 6.22
C VAL A 175 17.15 4.60 5.57
N SER A 176 18.25 4.86 6.25
CA SER A 176 19.61 4.65 5.72
C SER A 176 20.02 3.18 5.77
N THR A 177 19.63 2.49 6.83
CA THR A 177 19.97 1.07 7.06
C THR A 177 18.87 0.13 6.61
N GLY A 178 17.60 0.59 6.57
CA GLY A 178 16.41 -0.23 6.35
C GLY A 178 16.02 -1.09 7.55
N GLN A 179 16.65 -0.87 8.72
CA GLN A 179 16.34 -1.60 9.94
C GLN A 179 15.14 -1.00 10.64
N SER A 180 14.33 -1.88 11.23
CA SER A 180 13.13 -1.50 11.97
C SER A 180 13.19 -2.00 13.40
N GLU A 181 12.69 -1.18 14.34
CA GLU A 181 12.51 -1.56 15.74
C GLU A 181 11.08 -1.25 16.20
N LEU A 182 10.56 -2.08 17.11
CA LEU A 182 9.25 -1.84 17.71
C LEU A 182 9.28 -0.54 18.51
N HIS A 183 8.38 0.40 18.15
CA HIS A 183 8.25 1.69 18.84
C HIS A 183 7.08 1.68 19.83
N SER A 184 5.94 1.15 19.44
CA SER A 184 4.74 1.11 20.28
C SER A 184 3.82 -0.02 19.86
N GLN A 185 3.16 -0.65 20.82
CA GLN A 185 2.11 -1.64 20.59
C GLN A 185 0.98 -1.47 21.59
N SER A 186 -0.20 -2.01 21.23
CA SER A 186 -1.37 -2.01 22.11
C SER A 186 -1.10 -2.83 23.37
N LEU A 187 -1.47 -2.26 24.52
CA LEU A 187 -1.45 -2.95 25.80
C LEU A 187 -2.73 -3.80 25.93
N ILE A 188 -2.70 -4.98 25.39
CA ILE A 188 -3.78 -5.98 25.52
C ILE A 188 -3.24 -7.22 26.20
N GLU A 189 -4.09 -7.88 27.00
CA GLU A 189 -3.77 -9.16 27.64
C GLU A 189 -3.85 -10.29 26.59
N PHE A 190 -2.87 -10.35 25.72
CA PHE A 190 -2.74 -11.36 24.68
C PHE A 190 -1.26 -11.63 24.42
N ASP A 191 -0.87 -12.89 24.50
CA ASP A 191 0.48 -13.34 24.22
C ASP A 191 0.58 -13.96 22.81
N PRO A 192 1.12 -13.22 21.83
CA PRO A 192 1.27 -13.72 20.46
C PRO A 192 2.23 -14.92 20.36
N SER A 193 3.10 -15.13 21.36
CA SER A 193 4.08 -16.22 21.36
C SER A 193 3.43 -17.59 21.43
N ASN A 194 2.18 -17.67 21.88
CA ASN A 194 1.39 -18.92 21.97
C ASN A 194 0.78 -19.34 20.63
N TYR A 195 0.89 -18.52 19.60
CA TYR A 195 0.28 -18.75 18.30
C TYR A 195 1.34 -18.91 17.20
N VAL A 196 0.93 -19.53 16.12
CA VAL A 196 1.72 -19.63 14.89
C VAL A 196 0.81 -19.37 13.70
N SER A 197 1.29 -18.55 12.77
CA SER A 197 0.67 -18.30 11.47
C SER A 197 1.56 -18.85 10.37
N LYS A 198 0.97 -19.58 9.42
CA LYS A 198 1.67 -20.16 8.28
C LYS A 198 0.90 -19.85 7.00
N GLN A 199 1.59 -19.42 5.97
CA GLN A 199 1.03 -19.39 4.64
C GLN A 199 1.15 -20.77 3.99
N ILE A 200 0.04 -21.24 3.44
CA ILE A 200 -0.02 -22.43 2.62
C ILE A 200 -0.70 -22.11 1.30
N PHE A 201 -0.65 -23.04 0.36
CA PHE A 201 -1.34 -22.92 -0.92
C PHE A 201 -2.16 -24.16 -1.18
N TYR A 202 -3.39 -23.98 -1.64
CA TYR A 202 -4.21 -25.06 -2.14
C TYR A 202 -4.61 -24.83 -3.61
N LYS A 203 -5.09 -25.86 -4.27
CA LYS A 203 -5.60 -25.73 -5.63
C LYS A 203 -7.11 -25.61 -5.60
N SER A 204 -7.64 -24.60 -6.30
CA SER A 204 -9.07 -24.47 -6.55
C SER A 204 -9.53 -25.50 -7.60
N LYS A 205 -10.85 -25.57 -7.87
CA LYS A 205 -11.43 -26.54 -8.81
C LYS A 205 -10.89 -26.39 -10.24
N ASP A 206 -10.51 -25.18 -10.63
CA ASP A 206 -9.91 -24.87 -11.94
C ASP A 206 -8.39 -25.07 -11.97
N GLY A 207 -7.78 -25.49 -10.86
CA GLY A 207 -6.35 -25.70 -10.72
C GLY A 207 -5.55 -24.48 -10.27
N THR A 208 -6.18 -23.33 -10.10
CA THR A 208 -5.53 -22.10 -9.63
C THR A 208 -4.95 -22.31 -8.23
N LYS A 209 -3.71 -21.87 -8.04
CA LYS A 209 -3.01 -21.94 -6.75
C LYS A 209 -3.44 -20.74 -5.90
N VAL A 210 -4.18 -21.02 -4.83
CA VAL A 210 -4.76 -19.99 -3.94
C VAL A 210 -3.97 -19.94 -2.62
N PRO A 211 -3.51 -18.74 -2.18
CA PRO A 211 -2.87 -18.59 -0.87
C PRO A 211 -3.92 -18.67 0.24
N MET A 212 -3.55 -19.27 1.36
CA MET A 212 -4.33 -19.31 2.59
C MET A 212 -3.40 -19.16 3.78
N ILE A 213 -3.80 -18.42 4.80
CA ILE A 213 -3.06 -18.27 6.04
C ILE A 213 -3.80 -19.04 7.12
N ILE A 214 -3.10 -19.98 7.77
CA ILE A 214 -3.61 -20.74 8.89
C ILE A 214 -2.96 -20.22 10.16
N THR A 215 -3.79 -19.79 11.13
CA THR A 215 -3.35 -19.34 12.45
C THR A 215 -3.94 -20.26 13.51
N HIS A 216 -3.11 -20.76 14.42
CA HIS A 216 -3.54 -21.66 15.48
C HIS A 216 -2.63 -21.56 16.72
N LYS A 217 -3.08 -22.04 17.87
CA LYS A 217 -2.25 -22.20 19.06
C LYS A 217 -1.10 -23.18 18.79
N LYS A 218 0.08 -22.91 19.36
CA LYS A 218 1.21 -23.84 19.31
C LYS A 218 0.86 -25.13 20.04
N GLY A 219 1.29 -26.26 19.48
CA GLY A 219 1.15 -27.57 20.12
C GLY A 219 -0.19 -28.27 19.91
N ILE A 220 -1.15 -27.71 19.18
CA ILE A 220 -2.38 -28.43 18.82
C ILE A 220 -2.05 -29.62 17.91
N VAL A 221 -2.82 -30.69 18.05
CA VAL A 221 -2.75 -31.85 17.16
C VAL A 221 -3.65 -31.59 15.95
N MET A 222 -3.10 -31.67 14.75
CA MET A 222 -3.84 -31.47 13.49
C MET A 222 -4.51 -32.79 13.05
N ASP A 223 -5.51 -33.24 13.79
CA ASP A 223 -6.23 -34.53 13.58
C ASP A 223 -7.56 -34.36 12.82
N GLY A 224 -7.98 -33.10 12.57
CA GLY A 224 -9.25 -32.80 11.91
C GLY A 224 -10.41 -32.51 12.86
N ASP A 225 -10.23 -32.68 14.16
CA ASP A 225 -11.28 -32.47 15.16
C ASP A 225 -11.25 -31.07 15.79
N ASN A 226 -10.27 -30.23 15.42
CA ASN A 226 -10.17 -28.87 15.95
C ASN A 226 -11.28 -27.97 15.42
N PRO A 227 -11.99 -27.22 16.29
CA PRO A 227 -12.90 -26.17 15.85
C PRO A 227 -12.16 -25.17 14.93
N THR A 228 -12.71 -24.94 13.76
CA THR A 228 -12.01 -24.15 12.73
C THR A 228 -12.94 -23.12 12.10
N LEU A 229 -12.52 -21.85 12.12
CA LEU A 229 -13.18 -20.78 11.39
C LEU A 229 -12.50 -20.61 10.01
N LEU A 230 -13.22 -20.90 8.94
CA LEU A 230 -12.81 -20.53 7.59
C LEU A 230 -13.41 -19.17 7.21
N TYR A 231 -12.56 -18.19 6.98
CA TYR A 231 -12.97 -16.86 6.60
C TYR A 231 -12.41 -16.48 5.22
N GLY A 232 -13.25 -15.94 4.37
CA GLY A 232 -12.88 -15.52 3.02
C GLY A 232 -13.85 -14.46 2.50
N TYR A 233 -13.39 -13.65 1.58
CA TYR A 233 -14.19 -12.68 0.83
C TYR A 233 -13.80 -12.74 -0.63
N GLY A 234 -14.77 -12.83 -1.52
CA GLY A 234 -14.55 -13.08 -2.95
C GLY A 234 -15.28 -12.06 -3.82
N GLY A 235 -15.26 -10.78 -3.49
CA GLY A 235 -15.93 -9.74 -4.25
C GLY A 235 -15.14 -8.43 -4.33
N PHE A 236 -15.43 -7.63 -5.38
CA PHE A 236 -14.94 -6.27 -5.57
C PHE A 236 -13.41 -6.12 -5.54
N ASP A 237 -12.67 -7.14 -5.98
CA ASP A 237 -11.20 -7.21 -5.97
C ASP A 237 -10.55 -6.94 -4.60
N ILE A 238 -11.32 -7.14 -3.51
CA ILE A 238 -10.82 -6.95 -2.14
C ILE A 238 -10.04 -8.19 -1.72
N SER A 239 -8.73 -8.02 -1.53
CA SER A 239 -7.87 -9.03 -0.90
C SER A 239 -7.95 -8.92 0.61
N LEU A 240 -8.19 -10.06 1.29
CA LEU A 240 -8.09 -10.14 2.74
C LEU A 240 -6.63 -10.29 3.15
N THR A 241 -6.07 -9.22 3.66
CA THR A 241 -4.73 -9.21 4.24
C THR A 241 -4.76 -9.52 5.74
N PRO A 242 -3.68 -10.06 6.32
CA PRO A 242 -3.63 -10.37 7.74
C PRO A 242 -3.89 -9.14 8.61
N SER A 243 -4.85 -9.26 9.52
CA SER A 243 -5.15 -8.26 10.53
C SER A 243 -5.49 -8.91 11.85
N PHE A 244 -5.10 -8.28 12.94
CA PHE A 244 -5.37 -8.78 14.28
C PHE A 244 -6.83 -8.57 14.66
N SER A 245 -7.44 -9.60 15.23
CA SER A 245 -8.77 -9.51 15.85
C SER A 245 -8.80 -10.35 17.11
N ILE A 246 -8.81 -9.69 18.26
CA ILE A 246 -8.91 -10.35 19.55
C ILE A 246 -10.21 -11.16 19.67
N CYS A 247 -11.30 -10.65 19.11
CA CYS A 247 -12.60 -11.33 19.16
C CYS A 247 -12.55 -12.69 18.44
N LEU A 248 -11.88 -12.78 17.29
CA LEU A 248 -11.74 -14.04 16.56
C LEU A 248 -10.92 -15.07 17.35
N LEU A 249 -9.89 -14.62 18.05
CA LEU A 249 -9.02 -15.49 18.85
C LEU A 249 -9.72 -15.99 20.11
N TYR A 250 -10.50 -15.14 20.78
CA TYR A 250 -11.30 -15.56 21.95
C TYR A 250 -12.52 -16.41 21.57
N THR A 251 -13.14 -16.22 20.41
CA THR A 251 -14.28 -17.02 19.98
C THR A 251 -13.87 -18.48 19.71
N SER A 252 -12.67 -18.71 19.21
CA SER A 252 -12.14 -20.07 19.07
C SER A 252 -11.82 -20.72 20.42
N ASP A 253 -11.46 -19.93 21.44
CA ASP A 253 -11.17 -20.43 22.80
C ASP A 253 -12.46 -20.78 23.58
N ALA A 254 -13.53 -19.98 23.41
CA ALA A 254 -14.80 -20.20 24.08
C ALA A 254 -15.55 -21.50 23.59
N ALA A 255 -15.21 -21.99 22.40
CA ALA A 255 -15.75 -23.24 21.88
C ALA A 255 -15.17 -24.46 22.61
N ASP A 256 -13.97 -24.37 23.21
CA ASP A 256 -13.29 -25.43 23.92
C ASP A 256 -13.79 -25.57 25.39
N GLU A 257 -14.46 -24.54 25.95
CA GLU A 257 -14.94 -24.58 27.34
C GLU A 257 -16.32 -25.24 27.52
N HIS A 258 -16.96 -25.65 26.45
CA HIS A 258 -18.31 -26.27 26.44
C HIS A 258 -18.36 -27.71 25.92
N SER A 259 -17.24 -28.40 25.88
CA SER A 259 -17.19 -29.83 25.51
C SER A 259 -16.89 -30.75 26.70
#